data_c27b732c7c966552c45d58a78529e80c
#
_entry.id   c27b732c7c966552c45d58a78529e80c
#
_cell.length_a   1.000
_cell.length_b   1.000
_cell.length_c   1.000
_cell.angle_alpha   90.00
_cell.angle_beta   90.00
_cell.angle_gamma   90.00
#
_symmetry.space_group_name_H-M   'P 1'
#
loop_
_entity.id
_entity.type
_entity.pdbx_description
1 polymer ?
#
loop_
_entity_poly.entity_id
_entity_poly.type
_entity_poly.pdbx_seq_one_letter_code
_entity_poly.pdbx_strand_id
1 'polypeptide(L)'
;MDLRWPACRAEIALIQGERKRIAFERAKRAPFCRGRLDRIDGSRLDDPEVWAKIPLLTKEELRKIAPKEFQAQFCIQPQAAVVEYWRSGGTTGRPLFYPRSAEDIEHSLLCFRRGLAVTGATSDDLVHISFPLGIHPVAHLYARAAEQCGIGTVWCGAGTNTASEMQLQLIDELQPTIWAGMASYGLHLANLAESEGFDLANSSVTKIIVAAEPLSQAKRQKLERMWGAEVFDQFGMTEGALIACEGGNRTGSHLWSDLFYCEVVNEATGEPVKEGEIGTLAMTPLWNNTVTPFLRWNSGDLISISQEGGGEGPWGMYPLLHHARRTVGFFKVRGININHPELEDLMFFEPDINEFRAEVYNDGGLDVLHLLIELKRGAFEDAATARVISNVRQTFQVTPTITVRPTGSIAREFEANVKAARFIDKRG
;
A
#
# COMPACT_ATOMS: atom_id res chain seq x y z
N MET A 1 10.79 -10.92 -21.16
CA MET A 1 10.75 -10.19 -19.87
C MET A 1 11.80 -10.80 -18.95
N ASP A 2 12.90 -10.08 -18.65
CA ASP A 2 13.91 -10.57 -17.70
C ASP A 2 13.45 -10.25 -16.26
N LEU A 3 12.93 -11.27 -15.55
CA LEU A 3 12.37 -11.15 -14.20
C LEU A 3 13.34 -11.65 -13.12
N ARG A 4 14.49 -12.19 -13.52
CA ARG A 4 15.58 -12.64 -12.62
C ARG A 4 15.05 -13.48 -11.46
N TRP A 5 14.17 -14.45 -11.74
CA TRP A 5 13.67 -15.36 -10.72
C TRP A 5 14.82 -16.24 -10.21
N PRO A 6 14.99 -16.39 -8.88
CA PRO A 6 15.85 -17.42 -8.32
C PRO A 6 15.39 -18.82 -8.78
N ALA A 7 16.32 -19.73 -8.91
CA ALA A 7 16.01 -21.11 -9.32
C ALA A 7 15.30 -21.92 -8.21
N CYS A 8 15.57 -21.59 -6.94
CA CYS A 8 14.99 -22.30 -5.80
C CYS A 8 15.14 -21.51 -4.49
N ARG A 9 14.48 -21.96 -3.42
CA ARG A 9 14.58 -21.38 -2.07
C ARG A 9 16.02 -21.36 -1.52
N ALA A 10 16.85 -22.34 -1.86
CA ALA A 10 18.25 -22.37 -1.43
C ALA A 10 19.05 -21.20 -2.01
N GLU A 11 18.79 -20.82 -3.27
CA GLU A 11 19.41 -19.64 -3.87
C GLU A 11 18.92 -18.34 -3.18
N ILE A 12 17.64 -18.23 -2.82
CA ILE A 12 17.13 -17.11 -2.03
C ILE A 12 17.89 -16.99 -0.71
N ALA A 13 18.13 -18.11 -0.02
CA ALA A 13 18.87 -18.11 1.25
C ALA A 13 20.32 -17.63 1.07
N LEU A 14 20.98 -18.04 -0.01
CA LEU A 14 22.36 -17.57 -0.34
C LEU A 14 22.37 -16.07 -0.62
N ILE A 15 21.42 -15.58 -1.44
CA ILE A 15 21.26 -14.15 -1.73
C ILE A 15 21.05 -13.38 -0.43
N GLN A 16 20.17 -13.82 0.45
CA GLN A 16 19.91 -13.17 1.73
C GLN A 16 21.14 -13.11 2.61
N GLY A 17 21.90 -14.23 2.74
CA GLY A 17 23.11 -14.29 3.54
C GLY A 17 24.16 -13.29 3.07
N GLU A 18 24.41 -13.22 1.76
CA GLU A 18 25.37 -12.27 1.17
C GLU A 18 24.86 -10.81 1.31
N ARG A 19 23.62 -10.56 0.91
CA ARG A 19 23.08 -9.21 0.81
C ARG A 19 22.77 -8.56 2.14
N LYS A 20 22.45 -9.32 3.18
CA LYS A 20 22.34 -8.84 4.57
C LYS A 20 23.68 -8.25 5.05
N ARG A 21 24.79 -8.90 4.75
CA ARG A 21 26.14 -8.39 5.09
C ARG A 21 26.44 -7.08 4.36
N ILE A 22 26.12 -7.03 3.06
CA ILE A 22 26.29 -5.81 2.25
C ILE A 22 25.41 -4.67 2.80
N ALA A 23 24.13 -4.94 3.12
CA ALA A 23 23.23 -3.96 3.69
C ALA A 23 23.72 -3.41 5.04
N PHE A 24 24.24 -4.28 5.89
CA PHE A 24 24.85 -3.90 7.18
C PHE A 24 26.07 -3.00 6.98
N GLU A 25 27.01 -3.39 6.11
CA GLU A 25 28.20 -2.58 5.84
C GLU A 25 27.87 -1.24 5.16
N ARG A 26 26.84 -1.22 4.30
CA ARG A 26 26.28 0.03 3.75
C ARG A 26 25.72 0.92 4.87
N ALA A 27 24.92 0.37 5.79
CA ALA A 27 24.36 1.14 6.90
C ALA A 27 25.42 1.74 7.81
N LYS A 28 26.51 1.03 8.11
CA LYS A 28 27.66 1.54 8.89
C LYS A 28 28.32 2.77 8.28
N ARG A 29 28.21 2.97 6.97
CA ARG A 29 28.78 4.13 6.29
C ARG A 29 27.99 5.42 6.56
N ALA A 30 26.70 5.33 6.91
CA ALA A 30 25.90 6.49 7.22
C ALA A 30 26.28 7.08 8.58
N PRO A 31 26.59 8.40 8.67
CA PRO A 31 26.91 9.03 9.96
C PRO A 31 25.83 8.83 11.03
N PHE A 32 24.57 8.81 10.62
CA PHE A 32 23.41 8.52 11.48
C PHE A 32 23.54 7.16 12.22
N CYS A 33 24.18 6.17 11.60
CA CYS A 33 24.31 4.83 12.17
C CYS A 33 25.52 4.68 13.11
N ARG A 34 26.37 5.72 13.27
CA ARG A 34 27.48 5.70 14.20
C ARG A 34 27.01 5.44 15.62
N GLY A 35 27.66 4.51 16.32
CA GLY A 35 27.26 4.08 17.66
C GLY A 35 26.09 3.10 17.72
N ARG A 36 25.22 3.09 16.71
CA ARG A 36 24.06 2.16 16.67
C ARG A 36 24.47 0.72 16.38
N LEU A 37 25.44 0.54 15.48
CA LEU A 37 25.83 -0.77 14.95
C LEU A 37 27.18 -1.28 15.51
N ASP A 38 27.88 -0.50 16.33
CA ASP A 38 29.22 -0.80 16.79
C ASP A 38 29.33 -2.07 17.64
N ARG A 39 28.22 -2.45 18.30
CA ARG A 39 28.18 -3.66 19.16
C ARG A 39 27.70 -4.90 18.43
N ILE A 40 27.40 -4.80 17.14
CA ILE A 40 26.91 -5.92 16.34
C ILE A 40 28.08 -6.61 15.66
N ASP A 41 28.20 -7.93 15.86
CA ASP A 41 29.20 -8.74 15.19
C ASP A 41 28.82 -8.97 13.71
N GLY A 42 29.35 -8.14 12.81
CA GLY A 42 29.09 -8.22 11.38
C GLY A 42 29.53 -9.52 10.70
N SER A 43 30.35 -10.35 11.35
CA SER A 43 30.75 -11.66 10.83
C SER A 43 29.71 -12.75 11.05
N ARG A 44 28.76 -12.51 11.96
CA ARG A 44 27.72 -13.47 12.39
C ARG A 44 26.30 -13.04 12.03
N LEU A 45 26.10 -12.24 10.98
CA LEU A 45 24.78 -11.74 10.59
C LEU A 45 23.83 -12.83 10.05
N ASP A 46 24.31 -14.02 9.78
CA ASP A 46 23.50 -15.19 9.45
C ASP A 46 22.85 -15.81 10.70
N ASP A 47 23.39 -15.54 11.88
CA ASP A 47 22.82 -15.92 13.17
C ASP A 47 21.60 -15.00 13.47
N PRO A 48 20.38 -15.55 13.56
CA PRO A 48 19.17 -14.75 13.82
C PRO A 48 19.24 -13.96 15.13
N GLU A 49 19.91 -14.50 16.16
CA GLU A 49 20.06 -13.81 17.46
C GLU A 49 20.98 -12.58 17.35
N VAL A 50 22.01 -12.65 16.49
CA VAL A 50 22.89 -11.50 16.25
C VAL A 50 22.14 -10.46 15.39
N TRP A 51 21.45 -10.90 14.35
CA TRP A 51 20.66 -10.00 13.50
C TRP A 51 19.57 -9.27 14.29
N ALA A 52 18.84 -9.95 15.17
CA ALA A 52 17.78 -9.37 15.98
C ALA A 52 18.28 -8.25 16.93
N LYS A 53 19.58 -8.23 17.28
CA LYS A 53 20.18 -7.15 18.08
C LYS A 53 20.38 -5.84 17.33
N ILE A 54 20.26 -5.83 15.99
CA ILE A 54 20.30 -4.60 15.21
C ILE A 54 19.04 -3.78 15.55
N PRO A 55 19.15 -2.54 16.05
CA PRO A 55 18.00 -1.73 16.41
C PRO A 55 17.09 -1.46 15.22
N LEU A 56 15.77 -1.50 15.42
CA LEU A 56 14.82 -1.06 14.40
C LEU A 56 15.07 0.40 14.04
N LEU A 57 15.06 0.70 12.76
CA LEU A 57 15.10 2.06 12.24
C LEU A 57 13.68 2.58 12.04
N THR A 58 13.33 3.69 12.68
CA THR A 58 11.99 4.25 12.61
C THR A 58 11.94 5.56 11.80
N LYS A 59 10.75 5.90 11.33
CA LYS A 59 10.51 7.16 10.61
C LYS A 59 10.70 8.39 11.50
N GLU A 60 10.33 8.27 12.76
CA GLU A 60 10.48 9.30 13.79
C GLU A 60 11.95 9.63 14.04
N GLU A 61 12.83 8.62 14.02
CA GLU A 61 14.27 8.83 14.15
C GLU A 61 14.82 9.61 12.95
N LEU A 62 14.43 9.23 11.72
CA LEU A 62 14.86 9.95 10.51
C LEU A 62 14.31 11.38 10.44
N ARG A 63 13.11 11.63 11.01
CA ARG A 63 12.53 12.97 11.11
C ARG A 63 13.30 13.93 12.02
N LYS A 64 14.10 13.40 12.96
CA LYS A 64 14.99 14.23 13.82
C LYS A 64 16.15 14.83 13.03
N ILE A 65 16.50 14.25 11.89
CA ILE A 65 17.50 14.83 10.99
C ILE A 65 16.90 16.07 10.30
N ALA A 66 17.58 17.20 10.36
CA ALA A 66 17.15 18.40 9.65
C ALA A 66 17.11 18.12 8.12
N PRO A 67 16.12 18.67 7.36
CA PRO A 67 15.97 18.36 5.94
C PRO A 67 17.22 18.59 5.10
N LYS A 68 17.94 19.69 5.36
CA LYS A 68 19.17 20.06 4.65
C LYS A 68 20.36 19.16 5.01
N GLU A 69 20.29 18.46 6.14
CA GLU A 69 21.35 17.55 6.62
C GLU A 69 21.09 16.08 6.25
N PHE A 70 19.89 15.77 5.74
CA PHE A 70 19.51 14.38 5.47
C PHE A 70 20.50 13.67 4.55
N GLN A 71 20.93 14.34 3.47
CA GLN A 71 21.93 13.81 2.55
C GLN A 71 23.28 13.50 3.27
N ALA A 72 23.74 14.40 4.11
CA ALA A 72 25.03 14.24 4.79
C ALA A 72 24.96 13.25 5.95
N GLN A 73 23.83 13.09 6.62
CA GLN A 73 23.68 12.26 7.81
C GLN A 73 23.25 10.84 7.50
N PHE A 74 22.33 10.64 6.55
CA PHE A 74 21.73 9.33 6.28
C PHE A 74 22.17 8.71 4.96
N CYS A 75 22.45 9.51 3.92
CA CYS A 75 22.85 8.95 2.62
C CYS A 75 24.33 8.56 2.60
N ILE A 76 24.66 7.53 1.82
CA ILE A 76 26.00 6.95 1.70
C ILE A 76 26.67 7.16 0.34
N GLN A 77 25.94 7.81 -0.57
CA GLN A 77 26.43 8.23 -1.88
C GLN A 77 26.40 9.75 -2.00
N PRO A 78 27.29 10.36 -2.81
CA PRO A 78 27.24 11.79 -3.07
C PRO A 78 25.98 12.17 -3.86
N GLN A 79 25.56 13.42 -3.75
CA GLN A 79 24.37 13.91 -4.46
C GLN A 79 24.44 13.73 -5.98
N ALA A 80 25.65 13.75 -6.57
CA ALA A 80 25.84 13.49 -7.99
C ALA A 80 25.44 12.08 -8.46
N ALA A 81 25.34 11.12 -7.55
CA ALA A 81 24.85 9.77 -7.81
C ALA A 81 23.31 9.65 -7.73
N VAL A 82 22.63 10.70 -7.27
CA VAL A 82 21.16 10.70 -7.11
C VAL A 82 20.51 11.12 -8.43
N VAL A 83 19.58 10.28 -8.90
CA VAL A 83 18.83 10.54 -10.13
C VAL A 83 17.35 10.85 -9.87
N GLU A 84 16.80 10.41 -8.74
CA GLU A 84 15.42 10.69 -8.34
C GLU A 84 15.31 10.93 -6.83
N TYR A 85 14.28 11.68 -6.44
CA TYR A 85 13.83 11.84 -5.07
C TYR A 85 12.39 11.35 -4.92
N TRP A 86 12.18 10.41 -4.01
CA TRP A 86 10.87 9.83 -3.71
C TRP A 86 10.31 10.40 -2.42
N ARG A 87 9.10 10.93 -2.47
CA ARG A 87 8.43 11.45 -1.29
C ARG A 87 7.68 10.32 -0.58
N SER A 88 7.99 10.13 0.71
CA SER A 88 7.19 9.21 1.54
C SER A 88 5.76 9.73 1.70
N GLY A 89 4.78 8.84 1.55
CA GLY A 89 3.43 9.11 2.03
C GLY A 89 3.48 9.34 3.54
N GLY A 90 2.81 10.36 4.05
CA GLY A 90 2.75 10.62 5.48
C GLY A 90 1.44 11.30 5.82
N THR A 91 0.58 10.59 6.56
CA THR A 91 -0.61 11.15 7.20
C THR A 91 -0.25 11.86 8.50
N THR A 92 0.91 11.54 9.08
CA THR A 92 1.37 12.07 10.36
C THR A 92 2.76 12.71 10.20
N GLY A 93 2.84 14.03 10.41
CA GLY A 93 4.09 14.77 10.47
C GLY A 93 4.78 15.04 9.12
N ARG A 94 6.00 15.58 9.19
CA ARG A 94 6.78 16.03 8.04
C ARG A 94 7.10 14.88 7.08
N PRO A 95 6.83 15.00 5.77
CA PRO A 95 7.26 14.00 4.78
C PRO A 95 8.78 13.92 4.70
N LEU A 96 9.28 12.73 4.40
CA LEU A 96 10.69 12.51 4.09
C LEU A 96 10.87 12.31 2.58
N PHE A 97 12.02 12.73 2.08
CA PHE A 97 12.39 12.57 0.69
C PHE A 97 13.59 11.63 0.61
N TYR A 98 13.43 10.54 -0.10
CA TYR A 98 14.45 9.52 -0.23
C TYR A 98 15.11 9.60 -1.60
N PRO A 99 16.40 9.99 -1.66
CA PRO A 99 17.16 9.96 -2.90
C PRO A 99 17.44 8.53 -3.35
N ARG A 100 17.42 8.32 -4.66
CA ARG A 100 17.65 7.04 -5.33
C ARG A 100 18.69 7.17 -6.43
N SER A 101 19.57 6.18 -6.54
CA SER A 101 20.47 6.03 -7.67
C SER A 101 19.78 5.31 -8.84
N ALA A 102 20.41 5.30 -10.01
CA ALA A 102 19.95 4.50 -11.14
C ALA A 102 19.88 2.99 -10.81
N GLU A 103 20.83 2.47 -10.00
CA GLU A 103 20.82 1.09 -9.53
C GLU A 103 19.63 0.81 -8.62
N ASP A 104 19.32 1.71 -7.66
CA ASP A 104 18.14 1.59 -6.80
C ASP A 104 16.84 1.53 -7.60
N ILE A 105 16.74 2.35 -8.67
CA ILE A 105 15.57 2.40 -9.54
C ILE A 105 15.44 1.11 -10.35
N GLU A 106 16.53 0.59 -10.93
CA GLU A 106 16.49 -0.64 -11.71
C GLU A 106 15.99 -1.83 -10.87
N HIS A 107 16.49 -1.99 -9.65
CA HIS A 107 16.00 -3.02 -8.73
C HIS A 107 14.55 -2.79 -8.31
N SER A 108 14.13 -1.54 -8.14
CA SER A 108 12.73 -1.21 -7.88
C SER A 108 11.83 -1.56 -9.07
N LEU A 109 12.25 -1.24 -10.30
CA LEU A 109 11.52 -1.63 -11.51
C LEU A 109 11.37 -3.14 -11.67
N LEU A 110 12.39 -3.93 -11.26
CA LEU A 110 12.28 -5.39 -11.23
C LEU A 110 11.12 -5.85 -10.35
N CYS A 111 10.90 -5.22 -9.19
CA CYS A 111 9.77 -5.54 -8.31
C CYS A 111 8.42 -5.32 -9.02
N PHE A 112 8.27 -4.20 -9.73
CA PHE A 112 7.03 -3.87 -10.46
C PHE A 112 6.84 -4.76 -11.70
N ARG A 113 7.92 -5.12 -12.42
CA ARG A 113 7.83 -6.11 -13.52
C ARG A 113 7.33 -7.47 -13.02
N ARG A 114 7.84 -7.92 -11.86
CA ARG A 114 7.33 -9.13 -11.19
C ARG A 114 5.88 -8.98 -10.77
N GLY A 115 5.51 -7.81 -10.24
CA GLY A 115 4.13 -7.49 -9.89
C GLY A 115 3.16 -7.59 -11.06
N LEU A 116 3.56 -7.12 -12.25
CA LEU A 116 2.79 -7.29 -13.50
C LEU A 116 2.74 -8.77 -13.93
N ALA A 117 3.86 -9.47 -13.87
CA ALA A 117 3.93 -10.86 -14.30
C ALA A 117 3.03 -11.81 -13.48
N VAL A 118 2.95 -11.65 -12.15
CA VAL A 118 2.10 -12.50 -11.29
C VAL A 118 0.61 -12.25 -11.47
N THR A 119 0.20 -11.10 -11.99
CA THR A 119 -1.19 -10.86 -12.41
C THR A 119 -1.51 -11.44 -13.79
N GLY A 120 -0.54 -12.10 -14.42
CA GLY A 120 -0.68 -12.63 -15.76
C GLY A 120 -0.71 -11.57 -16.86
N ALA A 121 -0.12 -10.39 -16.61
CA ALA A 121 -0.01 -9.35 -17.63
C ALA A 121 1.01 -9.74 -18.72
N THR A 122 0.65 -9.46 -19.97
CA THR A 122 1.43 -9.79 -21.18
C THR A 122 1.62 -8.54 -22.05
N SER A 123 2.40 -8.67 -23.12
CA SER A 123 2.57 -7.59 -24.11
C SER A 123 1.30 -7.22 -24.87
N ASP A 124 0.26 -8.05 -24.80
CA ASP A 124 -1.04 -7.77 -25.43
C ASP A 124 -1.94 -6.89 -24.57
N ASP A 125 -1.53 -6.65 -23.31
CA ASP A 125 -2.27 -5.82 -22.36
C ASP A 125 -1.96 -4.33 -22.55
N LEU A 126 -2.94 -3.49 -22.20
CA LEU A 126 -2.84 -2.03 -22.04
C LEU A 126 -3.20 -1.66 -20.60
N VAL A 127 -2.30 -0.99 -19.89
CA VAL A 127 -2.53 -0.57 -18.49
C VAL A 127 -2.97 0.88 -18.43
N HIS A 128 -4.15 1.12 -17.87
CA HIS A 128 -4.65 2.44 -17.49
C HIS A 128 -4.16 2.77 -16.07
N ILE A 129 -3.22 3.72 -15.93
CA ILE A 129 -2.58 4.05 -14.66
C ILE A 129 -3.27 5.26 -14.03
N SER A 130 -3.96 5.02 -12.91
CA SER A 130 -4.70 6.00 -12.13
C SER A 130 -4.07 6.29 -10.76
N PHE A 131 -2.85 5.84 -10.49
CA PHE A 131 -2.11 6.27 -9.32
C PHE A 131 -1.70 7.75 -9.44
N PRO A 132 -1.62 8.51 -8.31
CA PRO A 132 -1.19 9.91 -8.36
C PRO A 132 0.17 10.06 -9.06
N LEU A 133 0.23 10.96 -10.02
CA LEU A 133 1.47 11.41 -10.65
C LEU A 133 2.15 12.51 -9.81
N GLY A 134 3.40 12.81 -10.10
CA GLY A 134 4.17 13.83 -9.41
C GLY A 134 5.34 13.22 -8.62
N ILE A 135 5.56 13.68 -7.39
CA ILE A 135 6.73 13.28 -6.58
C ILE A 135 6.58 11.91 -5.90
N HIS A 136 5.42 11.26 -6.03
CA HIS A 136 5.18 9.91 -5.57
C HIS A 136 5.63 8.90 -6.64
N PRO A 137 6.46 7.89 -6.31
CA PRO A 137 7.09 7.05 -7.35
C PRO A 137 6.15 6.02 -7.98
N VAL A 138 5.05 5.63 -7.32
CA VAL A 138 4.26 4.45 -7.68
C VAL A 138 3.77 4.43 -9.12
N ALA A 139 3.15 5.52 -9.60
CA ALA A 139 2.65 5.60 -10.98
C ALA A 139 3.77 5.51 -12.01
N HIS A 140 4.87 6.24 -11.76
CA HIS A 140 6.05 6.26 -12.63
C HIS A 140 6.73 4.90 -12.72
N LEU A 141 6.79 4.16 -11.62
CA LEU A 141 7.39 2.83 -11.57
C LEU A 141 6.52 1.80 -12.30
N TYR A 142 5.18 1.85 -12.15
CA TYR A 142 4.28 1.00 -12.95
C TYR A 142 4.43 1.26 -14.44
N ALA A 143 4.44 2.53 -14.85
CA ALA A 143 4.53 2.89 -16.25
C ALA A 143 5.86 2.42 -16.88
N ARG A 144 6.99 2.70 -16.22
CA ARG A 144 8.31 2.27 -16.71
C ARG A 144 8.49 0.75 -16.68
N ALA A 145 7.95 0.08 -15.67
CA ALA A 145 7.98 -1.38 -15.60
C ALA A 145 7.13 -2.01 -16.71
N ALA A 146 5.94 -1.48 -16.99
CA ALA A 146 5.10 -1.91 -18.09
C ALA A 146 5.80 -1.71 -19.44
N GLU A 147 6.41 -0.53 -19.68
CA GLU A 147 7.20 -0.25 -20.86
C GLU A 147 8.34 -1.26 -21.05
N GLN A 148 9.12 -1.55 -19.99
CA GLN A 148 10.19 -2.57 -20.03
C GLN A 148 9.66 -3.98 -20.30
N CYS A 149 8.37 -4.25 -20.02
CA CYS A 149 7.69 -5.50 -20.32
C CYS A 149 7.06 -5.55 -21.72
N GLY A 150 7.11 -4.44 -22.48
CA GLY A 150 6.41 -4.32 -23.76
C GLY A 150 4.90 -4.17 -23.61
N ILE A 151 4.40 -3.77 -22.45
CA ILE A 151 2.99 -3.54 -22.13
C ILE A 151 2.65 -2.08 -22.40
N GLY A 152 1.57 -1.82 -23.14
CA GLY A 152 1.09 -0.45 -23.41
C GLY A 152 0.62 0.24 -22.12
N THR A 153 0.71 1.58 -22.09
CA THR A 153 0.31 2.36 -20.90
C THR A 153 -0.45 3.63 -21.25
N VAL A 154 -1.48 3.95 -20.46
CA VAL A 154 -2.19 5.23 -20.46
C VAL A 154 -1.94 5.91 -19.12
N TRP A 155 -1.26 7.06 -19.14
CA TRP A 155 -0.82 7.75 -17.93
C TRP A 155 -1.85 8.80 -17.50
N CYS A 156 -2.88 8.40 -16.80
CA CYS A 156 -3.92 9.33 -16.36
C CYS A 156 -3.61 10.01 -15.03
N GLY A 157 -2.99 9.30 -14.11
CA GLY A 157 -2.89 9.78 -12.75
C GLY A 157 -4.23 9.70 -12.01
N ALA A 158 -4.31 10.26 -10.81
CA ALA A 158 -5.58 10.40 -10.09
C ALA A 158 -6.41 11.56 -10.65
N GLY A 159 -7.63 11.75 -10.17
CA GLY A 159 -8.57 12.76 -10.64
C GLY A 159 -8.04 14.21 -10.66
N THR A 160 -7.05 14.51 -9.83
CA THR A 160 -6.32 15.81 -9.87
C THR A 160 -5.39 15.98 -11.07
N ASN A 161 -5.03 14.90 -11.75
CA ASN A 161 -4.19 14.90 -12.94
C ASN A 161 -5.04 14.85 -14.21
N THR A 162 -5.96 13.90 -14.28
CA THR A 162 -6.94 13.73 -15.36
C THR A 162 -8.30 13.54 -14.73
N ALA A 163 -9.27 14.38 -15.06
CA ALA A 163 -10.63 14.33 -14.51
C ALA A 163 -11.24 12.93 -14.65
N SER A 164 -12.01 12.50 -13.67
CA SER A 164 -12.54 11.13 -13.60
C SER A 164 -13.47 10.81 -14.77
N GLU A 165 -14.26 11.80 -15.25
CA GLU A 165 -15.10 11.65 -16.45
C GLU A 165 -14.23 11.37 -17.69
N MET A 166 -13.10 12.07 -17.83
CA MET A 166 -12.16 11.83 -18.91
C MET A 166 -11.53 10.44 -18.81
N GLN A 167 -11.26 9.95 -17.59
CA GLN A 167 -10.71 8.60 -17.42
C GLN A 167 -11.70 7.52 -17.87
N LEU A 168 -13.00 7.70 -17.61
CA LEU A 168 -14.04 6.80 -18.13
C LEU A 168 -14.11 6.84 -19.66
N GLN A 169 -14.02 8.03 -20.28
CA GLN A 169 -13.94 8.17 -21.75
C GLN A 169 -12.73 7.46 -22.32
N LEU A 170 -11.54 7.59 -21.68
CA LEU A 170 -10.32 6.90 -22.12
C LEU A 170 -10.42 5.37 -21.97
N ILE A 171 -11.15 4.87 -20.98
CA ILE A 171 -11.43 3.43 -20.85
C ILE A 171 -12.29 2.96 -22.04
N ASP A 172 -13.30 3.72 -22.42
CA ASP A 172 -14.16 3.41 -23.55
C ASP A 172 -13.42 3.49 -24.89
N GLU A 173 -12.63 4.55 -25.11
CA GLU A 173 -11.98 4.81 -26.40
C GLU A 173 -10.73 3.95 -26.62
N LEU A 174 -9.89 3.75 -25.57
CA LEU A 174 -8.60 3.09 -25.70
C LEU A 174 -8.65 1.60 -25.31
N GLN A 175 -9.73 1.15 -24.71
CA GLN A 175 -9.99 -0.24 -24.34
C GLN A 175 -8.83 -0.89 -23.54
N PRO A 176 -8.37 -0.29 -22.41
CA PRO A 176 -7.34 -0.91 -21.57
C PRO A 176 -7.85 -2.20 -20.95
N THR A 177 -6.96 -3.21 -20.85
CA THR A 177 -7.29 -4.50 -20.27
C THR A 177 -6.97 -4.58 -18.77
N ILE A 178 -6.11 -3.68 -18.29
CA ILE A 178 -5.70 -3.57 -16.89
C ILE A 178 -5.94 -2.13 -16.41
N TRP A 179 -6.61 -1.99 -15.26
CA TRP A 179 -6.65 -0.74 -14.53
C TRP A 179 -5.74 -0.82 -13.30
N ALA A 180 -4.90 0.19 -13.05
CA ALA A 180 -3.97 0.24 -11.91
C ALA A 180 -4.14 1.54 -11.12
N GLY A 181 -4.53 1.44 -9.84
CA GLY A 181 -4.80 2.60 -8.99
C GLY A 181 -5.04 2.25 -7.53
N MET A 182 -5.44 3.23 -6.73
CA MET A 182 -5.90 2.99 -5.37
C MET A 182 -7.32 2.40 -5.40
N ALA A 183 -7.61 1.44 -4.54
CA ALA A 183 -8.91 0.77 -4.49
C ALA A 183 -10.07 1.76 -4.26
N SER A 184 -9.86 2.77 -3.40
CA SER A 184 -10.83 3.84 -3.16
C SER A 184 -11.12 4.66 -4.42
N TYR A 185 -10.09 4.92 -5.25
CA TYR A 185 -10.28 5.64 -6.50
C TYR A 185 -10.96 4.77 -7.57
N GLY A 186 -10.67 3.47 -7.61
CA GLY A 186 -11.39 2.51 -8.45
C GLY A 186 -12.88 2.43 -8.11
N LEU A 187 -13.24 2.47 -6.83
CA LEU A 187 -14.64 2.57 -6.41
C LEU A 187 -15.29 3.90 -6.81
N HIS A 188 -14.53 5.00 -6.70
CA HIS A 188 -15.02 6.30 -7.15
C HIS A 188 -15.34 6.31 -8.65
N LEU A 189 -14.42 5.82 -9.49
CA LEU A 189 -14.68 5.69 -10.94
C LEU A 189 -15.89 4.81 -11.25
N ALA A 190 -16.05 3.70 -10.51
CA ALA A 190 -17.19 2.81 -10.69
C ALA A 190 -18.51 3.47 -10.29
N ASN A 191 -18.52 4.25 -9.20
CA ASN A 191 -19.70 5.00 -8.79
C ASN A 191 -20.04 6.11 -9.78
N LEU A 192 -19.04 6.79 -10.33
CA LEU A 192 -19.22 7.80 -11.37
C LEU A 192 -19.78 7.15 -12.65
N ALA A 193 -19.21 6.03 -13.09
CA ALA A 193 -19.68 5.27 -14.25
C ALA A 193 -21.18 4.92 -14.11
N GLU A 194 -21.61 4.43 -12.94
CA GLU A 194 -23.02 4.13 -12.65
C GLU A 194 -23.88 5.40 -12.76
N SER A 195 -23.42 6.55 -12.27
CA SER A 195 -24.17 7.81 -12.33
C SER A 195 -24.28 8.37 -13.75
N GLU A 196 -23.26 8.19 -14.59
CA GLU A 196 -23.21 8.63 -15.97
C GLU A 196 -23.86 7.62 -16.95
N GLY A 197 -24.28 6.44 -16.45
CA GLY A 197 -24.85 5.38 -17.28
C GLY A 197 -23.83 4.62 -18.12
N PHE A 198 -22.53 4.65 -17.73
CA PHE A 198 -21.45 3.91 -18.36
C PHE A 198 -21.37 2.49 -17.81
N ASP A 199 -21.41 1.48 -18.67
CA ASP A 199 -21.34 0.07 -18.26
C ASP A 199 -19.89 -0.38 -18.05
N LEU A 200 -19.34 -0.03 -16.90
CA LEU A 200 -17.96 -0.36 -16.54
C LEU A 200 -17.75 -1.86 -16.36
N ALA A 201 -18.76 -2.59 -15.92
CA ALA A 201 -18.67 -4.04 -15.71
C ALA A 201 -18.49 -4.83 -17.01
N ASN A 202 -18.91 -4.29 -18.14
CA ASN A 202 -18.72 -4.87 -19.47
C ASN A 202 -17.64 -4.13 -20.29
N SER A 203 -16.78 -3.34 -19.63
CA SER A 203 -15.64 -2.70 -20.30
C SER A 203 -14.56 -3.72 -20.67
N SER A 204 -13.51 -3.25 -21.35
CA SER A 204 -12.33 -4.06 -21.70
C SER A 204 -11.48 -4.45 -20.51
N VAL A 205 -11.64 -3.81 -19.36
CA VAL A 205 -10.84 -4.04 -18.15
C VAL A 205 -11.20 -5.40 -17.56
N THR A 206 -10.23 -6.32 -17.57
CA THR A 206 -10.39 -7.65 -16.99
C THR A 206 -9.58 -7.86 -15.70
N LYS A 207 -8.62 -6.96 -15.44
CA LYS A 207 -7.74 -7.00 -14.26
C LYS A 207 -7.66 -5.65 -13.61
N ILE A 208 -7.68 -5.62 -12.29
CA ILE A 208 -7.49 -4.43 -11.47
C ILE A 208 -6.29 -4.67 -10.57
N ILE A 209 -5.29 -3.80 -10.65
CA ILE A 209 -4.13 -3.80 -9.76
C ILE A 209 -4.32 -2.68 -8.75
N VAL A 210 -4.41 -3.04 -7.46
CA VAL A 210 -4.53 -2.06 -6.38
C VAL A 210 -3.32 -2.07 -5.47
N ALA A 211 -2.94 -0.89 -4.96
CA ALA A 211 -1.86 -0.72 -3.99
C ALA A 211 -2.02 0.58 -3.20
N ALA A 212 -1.10 0.84 -2.27
CA ALA A 212 -0.95 2.07 -1.50
C ALA A 212 -2.00 2.32 -0.41
N GLU A 213 -3.01 1.49 -0.30
CA GLU A 213 -3.98 1.48 0.80
C GLU A 213 -4.42 0.05 1.12
N PRO A 214 -4.93 -0.23 2.33
CA PRO A 214 -5.47 -1.55 2.66
C PRO A 214 -6.66 -1.93 1.77
N LEU A 215 -6.66 -3.17 1.32
CA LEU A 215 -7.78 -3.76 0.59
C LEU A 215 -8.52 -4.74 1.50
N SER A 216 -9.71 -4.37 1.95
CA SER A 216 -10.58 -5.29 2.68
C SER A 216 -11.31 -6.23 1.73
N GLN A 217 -11.82 -7.35 2.26
CA GLN A 217 -12.59 -8.31 1.47
C GLN A 217 -13.87 -7.67 0.89
N ALA A 218 -14.54 -6.81 1.66
CA ALA A 218 -15.73 -6.10 1.19
C ALA A 218 -15.42 -5.14 0.05
N LYS A 219 -14.31 -4.40 0.17
CA LYS A 219 -13.84 -3.47 -0.87
C LYS A 219 -13.46 -4.22 -2.14
N ARG A 220 -12.75 -5.35 -2.02
CA ARG A 220 -12.41 -6.24 -3.14
C ARG A 220 -13.66 -6.71 -3.88
N GLN A 221 -14.62 -7.33 -3.16
CA GLN A 221 -15.85 -7.85 -3.76
C GLN A 221 -16.69 -6.75 -4.42
N LYS A 222 -16.70 -5.55 -3.84
CA LYS A 222 -17.40 -4.42 -4.45
C LYS A 222 -16.73 -3.97 -5.75
N LEU A 223 -15.40 -3.87 -5.79
CA LEU A 223 -14.64 -3.57 -7.00
C LEU A 223 -14.88 -4.62 -8.09
N GLU A 224 -14.69 -5.90 -7.77
CA GLU A 224 -14.86 -7.01 -8.71
C GLU A 224 -16.25 -7.02 -9.35
N ARG A 225 -17.29 -6.79 -8.53
CA ARG A 225 -18.67 -6.72 -9.03
C ARG A 225 -18.92 -5.49 -9.92
N MET A 226 -18.40 -4.31 -9.54
CA MET A 226 -18.68 -3.07 -10.27
C MET A 226 -17.88 -2.95 -11.58
N TRP A 227 -16.68 -3.57 -11.62
CA TRP A 227 -15.81 -3.54 -12.79
C TRP A 227 -15.90 -4.80 -13.67
N GLY A 228 -16.51 -5.89 -13.19
CA GLY A 228 -16.51 -7.16 -13.88
C GLY A 228 -15.11 -7.77 -14.02
N ALA A 229 -14.16 -7.39 -13.19
CA ALA A 229 -12.74 -7.65 -13.34
C ALA A 229 -12.13 -8.30 -12.07
N GLU A 230 -11.03 -9.03 -12.24
CA GLU A 230 -10.27 -9.61 -11.13
C GLU A 230 -9.41 -8.57 -10.42
N VAL A 231 -9.43 -8.55 -9.08
CA VAL A 231 -8.63 -7.61 -8.27
C VAL A 231 -7.39 -8.30 -7.70
N PHE A 232 -6.23 -7.68 -7.89
CA PHE A 232 -4.93 -8.11 -7.37
C PHE A 232 -4.38 -7.04 -6.41
N ASP A 233 -4.14 -7.43 -5.16
CA ASP A 233 -3.54 -6.55 -4.16
C ASP A 233 -2.02 -6.60 -4.23
N GLN A 234 -1.38 -5.43 -4.19
CA GLN A 234 0.07 -5.31 -4.23
C GLN A 234 0.55 -4.41 -3.10
N PHE A 235 1.47 -4.95 -2.32
CA PHE A 235 2.00 -4.31 -1.13
C PHE A 235 3.39 -3.71 -1.36
N GLY A 236 3.54 -2.43 -1.04
CA GLY A 236 4.81 -1.72 -1.16
C GLY A 236 4.88 -0.47 -0.31
N MET A 237 6.08 0.10 -0.24
CA MET A 237 6.34 1.35 0.47
C MET A 237 7.45 2.14 -0.23
N THR A 238 7.49 3.44 0.00
CA THR A 238 8.50 4.33 -0.63
C THR A 238 9.93 3.92 -0.30
N GLU A 239 10.15 3.34 0.86
CA GLU A 239 11.45 2.91 1.37
C GLU A 239 11.98 1.66 0.65
N GLY A 240 11.09 0.77 0.18
CA GLY A 240 11.44 -0.52 -0.43
C GLY A 240 10.99 -0.69 -1.88
N ALA A 241 10.04 0.09 -2.38
CA ALA A 241 9.28 -0.12 -3.61
C ALA A 241 8.18 -1.19 -3.44
N LEU A 242 7.92 -2.05 -4.43
CA LEU A 242 6.89 -3.08 -4.38
C LEU A 242 7.48 -4.36 -3.76
N ILE A 243 7.02 -4.71 -2.54
CA ILE A 243 7.64 -5.74 -1.70
C ILE A 243 6.97 -7.10 -1.90
N ALA A 244 5.66 -7.11 -2.04
CA ALA A 244 4.88 -8.33 -2.19
C ALA A 244 3.69 -8.12 -3.12
N CYS A 245 3.31 -9.16 -3.87
CA CYS A 245 2.25 -9.10 -4.85
C CYS A 245 1.38 -10.36 -4.81
N GLU A 246 0.08 -10.15 -4.86
CA GLU A 246 -0.88 -11.24 -4.96
C GLU A 246 -0.87 -11.86 -6.34
N GLY A 247 -0.91 -13.18 -6.40
CA GLY A 247 -1.09 -13.95 -7.64
C GLY A 247 -2.53 -14.43 -7.82
N GLY A 248 -2.81 -15.14 -8.90
CA GLY A 248 -4.17 -15.59 -9.25
C GLY A 248 -4.84 -16.52 -8.22
N ASN A 249 -4.06 -17.22 -7.37
CA ASN A 249 -4.60 -18.07 -6.31
C ASN A 249 -5.15 -17.29 -5.09
N ARG A 250 -4.77 -16.01 -4.93
CA ARG A 250 -5.27 -15.07 -3.89
C ARG A 250 -5.16 -15.59 -2.45
N THR A 251 -4.14 -16.42 -2.17
CA THR A 251 -3.90 -17.00 -0.83
C THR A 251 -3.00 -16.13 0.04
N GLY A 252 -2.56 -14.99 -0.46
CA GLY A 252 -1.64 -14.04 0.14
C GLY A 252 -0.72 -13.42 -0.93
N SER A 253 0.08 -12.46 -0.53
CA SER A 253 1.00 -11.78 -1.45
C SER A 253 2.38 -12.44 -1.43
N HIS A 254 2.89 -12.86 -2.58
CA HIS A 254 4.24 -13.43 -2.74
C HIS A 254 5.29 -12.38 -2.38
N LEU A 255 6.04 -12.62 -1.31
CA LEU A 255 7.06 -11.74 -0.77
C LEU A 255 8.38 -11.93 -1.52
N TRP A 256 8.88 -10.90 -2.19
CA TRP A 256 10.15 -10.94 -2.92
C TRP A 256 11.35 -11.07 -1.98
N SER A 257 11.47 -12.23 -1.33
CA SER A 257 12.46 -12.49 -0.29
C SER A 257 13.91 -12.57 -0.79
N ASP A 258 14.13 -12.62 -2.10
CA ASP A 258 15.45 -12.41 -2.74
C ASP A 258 15.80 -10.91 -2.92
N LEU A 259 14.80 -10.03 -2.88
CA LEU A 259 14.98 -8.58 -3.02
C LEU A 259 14.88 -7.85 -1.67
N PHE A 260 14.17 -8.42 -0.72
CA PHE A 260 13.95 -7.87 0.61
C PHE A 260 14.11 -8.94 1.69
N TYR A 261 14.84 -8.61 2.76
CA TYR A 261 14.80 -9.39 3.97
C TYR A 261 13.74 -8.79 4.90
N CYS A 262 12.65 -9.53 5.08
CA CYS A 262 11.49 -9.12 5.86
C CYS A 262 11.36 -10.00 7.11
N GLU A 263 11.13 -9.36 8.25
CA GLU A 263 10.93 -9.98 9.55
C GLU A 263 9.58 -9.52 10.10
N VAL A 264 8.91 -10.41 10.83
CA VAL A 264 7.75 -10.04 11.65
C VAL A 264 8.24 -9.94 13.09
N VAL A 265 8.17 -8.73 13.66
CA VAL A 265 8.76 -8.45 14.96
C VAL A 265 7.75 -7.85 15.94
N ASN A 266 8.02 -8.02 17.22
CA ASN A 266 7.38 -7.25 18.27
C ASN A 266 7.89 -5.80 18.18
N GLU A 267 6.99 -4.82 18.03
CA GLU A 267 7.37 -3.42 17.82
C GLU A 267 8.17 -2.84 19.01
N ALA A 268 7.84 -3.24 20.24
CA ALA A 268 8.47 -2.70 21.43
C ALA A 268 9.87 -3.26 21.69
N THR A 269 10.10 -4.56 21.38
CA THR A 269 11.38 -5.24 21.66
C THR A 269 12.27 -5.35 20.43
N GLY A 270 11.70 -5.31 19.22
CA GLY A 270 12.40 -5.60 17.97
C GLY A 270 12.71 -7.08 17.77
N GLU A 271 12.27 -7.95 18.67
CA GLU A 271 12.51 -9.39 18.57
C GLU A 271 11.52 -10.06 17.60
N PRO A 272 11.96 -11.08 16.84
CA PRO A 272 11.06 -11.83 15.98
C PRO A 272 9.91 -12.47 16.76
N VAL A 273 8.70 -12.46 16.19
CA VAL A 273 7.55 -13.23 16.72
C VAL A 273 7.56 -14.65 16.14
N LYS A 274 6.71 -15.53 16.65
CA LYS A 274 6.59 -16.89 16.12
C LYS A 274 6.00 -16.87 14.71
N GLU A 275 6.34 -17.88 13.94
CA GLU A 275 5.81 -18.05 12.58
C GLU A 275 4.28 -18.03 12.58
N GLY A 276 3.69 -17.24 11.66
CA GLY A 276 2.24 -17.07 11.54
C GLY A 276 1.62 -16.08 12.53
N GLU A 277 2.33 -15.65 13.56
CA GLU A 277 1.85 -14.58 14.45
C GLU A 277 1.91 -13.22 13.76
N ILE A 278 0.98 -12.34 14.17
CA ILE A 278 0.95 -10.95 13.68
C ILE A 278 1.96 -10.12 14.47
N GLY A 279 2.77 -9.36 13.74
CA GLY A 279 3.71 -8.38 14.30
C GLY A 279 4.00 -7.27 13.31
N THR A 280 4.90 -6.39 13.67
CA THR A 280 5.32 -5.28 12.81
C THR A 280 6.33 -5.77 11.77
N LEU A 281 6.16 -5.31 10.52
CA LEU A 281 7.11 -5.56 9.45
C LEU A 281 8.40 -4.76 9.69
N ALA A 282 9.51 -5.46 9.91
CA ALA A 282 10.86 -4.91 9.81
C ALA A 282 11.48 -5.34 8.47
N MET A 283 11.82 -4.38 7.61
CA MET A 283 12.27 -4.64 6.25
C MET A 283 13.68 -4.11 6.02
N THR A 284 14.51 -4.92 5.38
CA THR A 284 15.81 -4.53 4.87
C THR A 284 15.87 -4.73 3.36
N PRO A 285 15.93 -3.65 2.56
CA PRO A 285 16.16 -3.78 1.13
C PRO A 285 17.54 -4.42 0.89
N LEU A 286 17.60 -5.44 0.04
CA LEU A 286 18.83 -6.16 -0.24
C LEU A 286 19.64 -5.56 -1.41
N TRP A 287 18.95 -4.87 -2.33
CA TRP A 287 19.53 -4.35 -3.56
C TRP A 287 19.35 -2.83 -3.70
N ASN A 288 18.14 -2.31 -3.54
CA ASN A 288 17.80 -0.90 -3.75
C ASN A 288 18.07 -0.02 -2.49
N ASN A 289 19.23 -0.20 -1.88
CA ASN A 289 19.70 0.54 -0.70
C ASN A 289 21.09 1.16 -0.91
N THR A 290 21.40 1.55 -2.15
CA THR A 290 22.73 2.07 -2.49
C THR A 290 22.94 3.52 -2.04
N VAL A 291 21.90 4.31 -1.96
CA VAL A 291 21.93 5.70 -1.47
C VAL A 291 21.39 5.81 -0.05
N THR A 292 20.20 5.29 0.21
CA THR A 292 19.55 5.30 1.54
C THR A 292 19.64 3.90 2.15
N PRO A 293 20.58 3.65 3.07
CA PRO A 293 20.88 2.32 3.56
C PRO A 293 19.92 1.89 4.68
N PHE A 294 18.64 1.68 4.31
CA PHE A 294 17.65 1.14 5.24
C PHE A 294 18.08 -0.22 5.77
N LEU A 295 18.06 -0.39 7.08
CA LEU A 295 18.40 -1.63 7.77
C LEU A 295 17.37 -1.84 8.88
N ARG A 296 16.68 -2.98 8.89
CA ARG A 296 15.58 -3.28 9.81
C ARG A 296 14.59 -2.11 9.97
N TRP A 297 14.11 -1.60 8.83
CA TRP A 297 13.14 -0.51 8.79
C TRP A 297 11.80 -0.93 9.35
N ASN A 298 11.36 -0.28 10.43
CA ASN A 298 10.00 -0.43 10.96
C ASN A 298 9.01 0.30 10.05
N SER A 299 8.22 -0.46 9.32
CA SER A 299 7.23 0.07 8.37
C SER A 299 5.99 0.68 9.06
N GLY A 300 5.69 0.24 10.28
CA GLY A 300 4.44 0.51 10.97
C GLY A 300 3.25 -0.30 10.42
N ASP A 301 3.49 -1.27 9.54
CA ASP A 301 2.47 -2.19 9.03
C ASP A 301 2.48 -3.49 9.85
N LEU A 302 1.29 -3.94 10.27
CA LEU A 302 1.11 -5.23 10.92
C LEU A 302 0.85 -6.30 9.87
N ILE A 303 1.70 -7.31 9.89
CA ILE A 303 1.65 -8.43 8.95
C ILE A 303 1.83 -9.77 9.67
N SER A 304 1.53 -10.85 8.97
CA SER A 304 2.11 -12.16 9.24
C SER A 304 2.75 -12.72 7.96
N ILE A 305 3.69 -13.65 8.12
CA ILE A 305 4.36 -14.34 7.00
C ILE A 305 4.14 -15.84 7.20
N SER A 306 3.66 -16.51 6.14
CA SER A 306 3.62 -17.97 6.02
C SER A 306 4.75 -18.43 5.11
N GLN A 307 5.55 -19.39 5.57
CA GLN A 307 6.62 -19.99 4.77
C GLN A 307 6.08 -20.97 3.72
N GLU A 308 4.84 -21.39 3.84
CA GLU A 308 4.17 -22.16 2.81
C GLU A 308 3.89 -21.25 1.61
N GLY A 309 4.75 -21.34 0.62
CA GLY A 309 4.52 -20.70 -0.68
C GLY A 309 3.29 -21.30 -1.35
N GLY A 310 2.71 -20.59 -2.29
CA GLY A 310 1.51 -21.05 -2.98
C GLY A 310 1.49 -20.63 -4.44
N GLY A 311 0.81 -21.43 -5.27
CA GLY A 311 0.57 -21.12 -6.68
C GLY A 311 1.52 -21.79 -7.66
N GLU A 312 1.11 -21.76 -8.92
CA GLU A 312 1.89 -22.24 -10.05
C GLU A 312 2.83 -21.14 -10.54
N GLY A 313 4.00 -21.54 -11.05
CA GLY A 313 4.98 -20.63 -11.61
C GLY A 313 6.16 -20.33 -10.67
N PRO A 314 7.12 -19.51 -11.14
CA PRO A 314 8.36 -19.27 -10.42
C PRO A 314 8.16 -18.52 -9.09
N TRP A 315 7.04 -17.85 -8.92
CA TRP A 315 6.72 -17.15 -7.66
C TRP A 315 6.17 -18.07 -6.56
N GLY A 316 5.76 -19.29 -6.86
CA GLY A 316 5.27 -20.26 -5.87
C GLY A 316 6.28 -20.65 -4.79
N MET A 317 7.58 -20.36 -5.00
CA MET A 317 8.63 -20.61 -4.00
C MET A 317 8.70 -19.55 -2.89
N TYR A 318 8.14 -18.36 -3.11
CA TYR A 318 8.21 -17.27 -2.14
C TYR A 318 7.28 -17.47 -0.96
N PRO A 319 7.65 -17.01 0.24
CA PRO A 319 6.72 -16.92 1.36
C PRO A 319 5.53 -16.03 1.01
N LEU A 320 4.41 -16.26 1.68
CA LEU A 320 3.23 -15.42 1.55
C LEU A 320 3.17 -14.41 2.70
N LEU A 321 3.04 -13.15 2.34
CA LEU A 321 2.77 -12.05 3.24
C LEU A 321 1.26 -11.84 3.31
N HIS A 322 0.73 -11.75 4.55
CA HIS A 322 -0.64 -11.39 4.83
C HIS A 322 -0.65 -10.06 5.57
N HIS A 323 -1.20 -9.05 4.94
CA HIS A 323 -1.33 -7.73 5.55
C HIS A 323 -2.53 -7.71 6.49
N ALA A 324 -2.28 -7.60 7.81
CA ALA A 324 -3.34 -7.62 8.80
C ALA A 324 -4.01 -6.25 8.94
N ARG A 325 -3.22 -5.20 9.14
CA ARG A 325 -3.68 -3.79 9.25
C ARG A 325 -2.48 -2.86 9.43
N ARG A 326 -2.71 -1.55 9.43
CA ARG A 326 -1.76 -0.60 10.03
C ARG A 326 -1.99 -0.48 11.53
N THR A 327 -0.94 -0.23 12.29
CA THR A 327 -1.00 0.05 13.74
C THR A 327 -1.82 1.32 14.06
N VAL A 328 -2.13 2.13 13.07
CA VAL A 328 -2.81 3.42 13.23
C VAL A 328 -4.10 3.43 12.40
N GLY A 329 -5.23 3.57 13.04
CA GLY A 329 -6.52 3.75 12.37
C GLY A 329 -7.70 3.24 13.20
N PHE A 330 -7.95 3.89 14.33
CA PHE A 330 -9.21 3.74 15.06
C PHE A 330 -9.69 5.08 15.60
N PHE A 331 -11.00 5.22 15.74
CA PHE A 331 -11.58 6.26 16.56
C PHE A 331 -11.81 5.75 17.97
N LYS A 332 -11.48 6.54 18.97
CA LYS A 332 -11.96 6.30 20.31
C LYS A 332 -13.20 7.14 20.56
N VAL A 333 -14.37 6.52 20.61
CA VAL A 333 -15.66 7.19 20.80
C VAL A 333 -16.27 6.71 22.12
N ARG A 334 -16.41 7.60 23.10
CA ARG A 334 -16.96 7.25 24.45
C ARG A 334 -16.26 6.05 25.10
N GLY A 335 -14.93 5.95 24.94
CA GLY A 335 -14.14 4.84 25.47
C GLY A 335 -14.09 3.58 24.61
N ILE A 336 -14.86 3.50 23.53
CA ILE A 336 -14.92 2.37 22.61
C ILE A 336 -14.00 2.63 21.42
N ASN A 337 -13.18 1.66 21.07
CA ASN A 337 -12.32 1.73 19.89
C ASN A 337 -13.11 1.26 18.66
N ILE A 338 -13.30 2.15 17.70
CA ILE A 338 -13.90 1.86 16.39
C ILE A 338 -12.77 1.72 15.39
N ASN A 339 -12.49 0.49 15.00
CA ASN A 339 -11.46 0.17 14.03
C ASN A 339 -11.91 0.64 12.63
N HIS A 340 -11.07 1.43 11.95
CA HIS A 340 -11.42 1.99 10.64
C HIS A 340 -11.67 0.92 9.58
N PRO A 341 -10.83 -0.12 9.40
CA PRO A 341 -11.10 -1.21 8.46
C PRO A 341 -12.42 -1.94 8.73
N GLU A 342 -12.74 -2.20 10.00
CA GLU A 342 -13.97 -2.90 10.38
C GLU A 342 -15.21 -2.04 10.09
N LEU A 343 -15.14 -0.73 10.35
CA LEU A 343 -16.22 0.19 9.99
C LEU A 343 -16.32 0.33 8.45
N GLU A 344 -15.20 0.35 7.74
CA GLU A 344 -15.19 0.40 6.27
C GLU A 344 -15.85 -0.86 5.68
N ASP A 345 -15.53 -2.04 6.19
CA ASP A 345 -16.14 -3.30 5.76
C ASP A 345 -17.64 -3.29 6.00
N LEU A 346 -18.07 -2.89 7.20
CA LEU A 346 -19.50 -2.78 7.52
C LEU A 346 -20.22 -1.87 6.53
N MET A 347 -19.66 -0.71 6.25
CA MET A 347 -20.26 0.26 5.34
C MET A 347 -20.30 -0.23 3.88
N PHE A 348 -19.27 -0.93 3.40
CA PHE A 348 -19.24 -1.45 2.03
C PHE A 348 -20.07 -2.72 1.84
N PHE A 349 -20.35 -3.48 2.90
CA PHE A 349 -21.30 -4.59 2.86
C PHE A 349 -22.74 -4.13 2.79
N GLU A 350 -23.04 -2.89 3.20
CA GLU A 350 -24.41 -2.37 3.07
C GLU A 350 -24.81 -2.21 1.60
N PRO A 351 -25.91 -2.88 1.16
CA PRO A 351 -26.25 -2.97 -0.25
C PRO A 351 -26.62 -1.63 -0.88
N ASP A 352 -27.16 -0.71 -0.08
CA ASP A 352 -27.67 0.58 -0.56
C ASP A 352 -26.65 1.72 -0.42
N ILE A 353 -25.50 1.49 0.21
CA ILE A 353 -24.46 2.51 0.35
C ILE A 353 -23.57 2.56 -0.88
N ASN A 354 -23.51 3.73 -1.49
CA ASN A 354 -22.63 4.05 -2.60
C ASN A 354 -21.22 4.42 -2.07
N GLU A 355 -21.17 5.46 -1.24
CA GLU A 355 -19.94 5.98 -0.65
C GLU A 355 -20.20 6.47 0.78
N PHE A 356 -19.13 6.59 1.60
CA PHE A 356 -19.25 7.13 2.94
C PHE A 356 -17.98 7.84 3.41
N ARG A 357 -18.16 8.71 4.42
CA ARG A 357 -17.09 9.28 5.22
C ARG A 357 -17.49 9.24 6.69
N ALA A 358 -16.58 8.84 7.55
CA ALA A 358 -16.76 8.81 8.99
C ALA A 358 -16.01 9.96 9.66
N GLU A 359 -16.68 10.69 10.50
CA GLU A 359 -16.15 11.82 11.24
C GLU A 359 -16.40 11.62 12.74
N VAL A 360 -15.45 12.02 13.57
CA VAL A 360 -15.66 12.09 15.01
C VAL A 360 -15.45 13.51 15.46
N TYR A 361 -16.40 14.03 16.21
CA TYR A 361 -16.33 15.37 16.82
C TYR A 361 -16.87 15.34 18.25
N ASN A 362 -16.64 16.42 19.00
CA ASN A 362 -17.18 16.56 20.34
C ASN A 362 -18.39 17.49 20.30
N ASP A 363 -19.51 17.04 20.88
CA ASP A 363 -20.73 17.83 21.03
C ASP A 363 -21.14 17.83 22.50
N GLY A 364 -21.10 19.01 23.13
CA GLY A 364 -21.47 19.17 24.53
C GLY A 364 -20.67 18.30 25.51
N GLY A 365 -19.41 17.97 25.21
CA GLY A 365 -18.55 17.10 26.03
C GLY A 365 -18.67 15.60 25.72
N LEU A 366 -19.50 15.22 24.77
CA LEU A 366 -19.65 13.84 24.32
C LEU A 366 -19.09 13.64 22.91
N ASP A 367 -18.32 12.56 22.72
CA ASP A 367 -17.85 12.17 21.39
C ASP A 367 -19.01 11.61 20.56
N VAL A 368 -19.13 12.09 19.33
CA VAL A 368 -20.14 11.67 18.35
C VAL A 368 -19.44 11.05 17.15
N LEU A 369 -19.85 9.83 16.79
CA LEU A 369 -19.55 9.25 15.49
C LEU A 369 -20.58 9.75 14.50
N HIS A 370 -20.14 10.44 13.46
CA HIS A 370 -20.99 10.96 12.39
C HIS A 370 -20.61 10.29 11.07
N LEU A 371 -21.61 9.72 10.39
CA LEU A 371 -21.45 9.11 9.09
C LEU A 371 -22.11 9.97 8.03
N LEU A 372 -21.32 10.46 7.10
CA LEU A 372 -21.79 11.05 5.86
C LEU A 372 -21.90 9.91 4.85
N ILE A 373 -23.07 9.67 4.29
CA ILE A 373 -23.31 8.55 3.37
C ILE A 373 -23.91 9.04 2.06
N GLU A 374 -23.54 8.39 0.98
CA GLU A 374 -24.22 8.48 -0.31
C GLU A 374 -24.98 7.20 -0.55
N LEU A 375 -26.20 7.32 -1.03
CA LEU A 375 -27.04 6.18 -1.36
C LEU A 375 -26.96 5.87 -2.85
N LYS A 376 -27.13 4.59 -3.19
CA LYS A 376 -27.33 4.17 -4.57
C LYS A 376 -28.62 4.70 -5.13
N ARG A 377 -28.68 4.85 -6.44
CA ARG A 377 -29.89 5.30 -7.14
C ARG A 377 -31.05 4.33 -6.88
N GLY A 378 -32.16 4.86 -6.38
CA GLY A 378 -33.35 4.07 -6.06
C GLY A 378 -33.37 3.45 -4.65
N ALA A 379 -32.35 3.66 -3.84
CA ALA A 379 -32.36 3.24 -2.43
C ALA A 379 -33.35 4.08 -1.61
N PHE A 380 -34.02 3.45 -0.65
CA PHE A 380 -34.94 4.14 0.29
C PHE A 380 -34.14 4.66 1.48
N GLU A 381 -34.07 5.98 1.64
CA GLU A 381 -33.22 6.66 2.63
C GLU A 381 -33.51 6.19 4.06
N ASP A 382 -34.76 6.17 4.49
CA ASP A 382 -35.15 5.77 5.85
C ASP A 382 -34.74 4.32 6.17
N ALA A 383 -34.90 3.43 5.21
CA ALA A 383 -34.57 2.02 5.38
C ALA A 383 -33.03 1.81 5.41
N ALA A 384 -32.30 2.47 4.53
CA ALA A 384 -30.86 2.39 4.46
C ALA A 384 -30.18 2.96 5.72
N THR A 385 -30.60 4.15 6.15
CA THR A 385 -30.09 4.79 7.36
C THR A 385 -30.39 4.00 8.62
N ALA A 386 -31.61 3.45 8.75
CA ALA A 386 -31.98 2.60 9.87
C ALA A 386 -31.11 1.33 9.97
N ARG A 387 -30.81 0.67 8.83
CA ARG A 387 -29.91 -0.50 8.80
C ARG A 387 -28.48 -0.12 9.20
N VAL A 388 -27.93 0.96 8.65
CA VAL A 388 -26.58 1.44 9.01
C VAL A 388 -26.49 1.72 10.51
N ILE A 389 -27.46 2.46 11.09
CA ILE A 389 -27.50 2.73 12.53
C ILE A 389 -27.54 1.44 13.33
N SER A 390 -28.40 0.49 12.94
CA SER A 390 -28.52 -0.80 13.63
C SER A 390 -27.22 -1.59 13.60
N ASN A 391 -26.59 -1.71 12.44
CA ASN A 391 -25.37 -2.52 12.24
C ASN A 391 -24.17 -1.91 12.95
N VAL A 392 -23.98 -0.58 12.84
CA VAL A 392 -22.92 0.12 13.59
C VAL A 392 -23.10 -0.02 15.11
N ARG A 393 -24.36 0.10 15.59
CA ARG A 393 -24.64 -0.08 17.02
C ARG A 393 -24.41 -1.52 17.49
N GLN A 394 -24.76 -2.52 16.69
CA GLN A 394 -24.53 -3.92 17.02
C GLN A 394 -23.05 -4.26 17.05
N THR A 395 -22.27 -3.78 16.09
CA THR A 395 -20.85 -4.08 15.95
C THR A 395 -20.01 -3.32 16.98
N PHE A 396 -20.24 -2.01 17.10
CA PHE A 396 -19.36 -1.13 17.88
C PHE A 396 -20.00 -0.61 19.18
N GLN A 397 -21.25 -0.95 19.48
CA GLN A 397 -21.99 -0.42 20.65
C GLN A 397 -22.05 1.12 20.69
N VAL A 398 -21.88 1.76 19.55
CA VAL A 398 -21.99 3.21 19.36
C VAL A 398 -23.11 3.48 18.37
N THR A 399 -24.02 4.40 18.73
CA THR A 399 -25.07 4.86 17.81
C THR A 399 -24.52 6.04 17.03
N PRO A 400 -24.35 5.94 15.69
CA PRO A 400 -23.88 7.05 14.87
C PRO A 400 -25.01 8.05 14.60
N THR A 401 -24.64 9.29 14.29
CA THR A 401 -25.49 10.23 13.56
C THR A 401 -25.22 10.07 12.06
N ILE A 402 -26.26 10.22 11.23
CA ILE A 402 -26.12 10.06 9.79
C ILE A 402 -26.58 11.33 9.07
N THR A 403 -25.85 11.71 8.03
CA THR A 403 -26.27 12.71 7.04
C THR A 403 -26.17 12.09 5.66
N VAL A 404 -27.27 12.03 4.94
CA VAL A 404 -27.29 11.61 3.53
C VAL A 404 -26.82 12.76 2.66
N ARG A 405 -25.87 12.50 1.80
CA ARG A 405 -25.27 13.44 0.84
C ARG A 405 -25.73 13.09 -0.58
N PRO A 406 -25.79 14.09 -1.48
CA PRO A 406 -26.03 13.80 -2.90
C PRO A 406 -24.99 12.86 -3.47
N THR A 407 -25.41 11.90 -4.28
CA THR A 407 -24.52 10.94 -4.96
C THR A 407 -23.39 11.65 -5.70
N GLY A 408 -22.16 11.18 -5.55
CA GLY A 408 -20.95 11.76 -6.14
C GLY A 408 -20.35 12.95 -5.37
N SER A 409 -20.99 13.47 -4.31
CA SER A 409 -20.47 14.63 -3.57
C SER A 409 -19.26 14.29 -2.71
N ILE A 410 -19.27 13.15 -2.01
CA ILE A 410 -18.15 12.65 -1.20
C ILE A 410 -17.01 12.22 -2.12
N ALA A 411 -17.34 11.58 -3.22
CA ALA A 411 -16.39 11.16 -4.23
C ALA A 411 -15.61 12.34 -4.82
N ARG A 412 -16.29 13.45 -5.16
CA ARG A 412 -15.63 14.70 -5.62
C ARG A 412 -14.72 15.32 -4.56
N GLU A 413 -15.08 15.25 -3.29
CA GLU A 413 -14.21 15.69 -2.20
C GLU A 413 -12.94 14.81 -2.13
N PHE A 414 -13.05 13.52 -2.44
CA PHE A 414 -11.91 12.60 -2.52
C PHE A 414 -11.01 12.88 -3.72
N GLU A 415 -11.54 13.34 -4.84
CA GLU A 415 -10.75 13.76 -6.00
C GLU A 415 -9.87 14.98 -5.70
N ALA A 416 -10.40 15.95 -4.97
CA ALA A 416 -9.67 17.17 -4.64
C ALA A 416 -8.44 16.94 -3.76
N ASN A 417 -8.30 15.77 -3.14
CA ASN A 417 -7.21 15.42 -2.23
C ASN A 417 -6.65 14.04 -2.55
N VAL A 418 -5.38 13.95 -2.93
CA VAL A 418 -4.63 12.72 -3.29
C VAL A 418 -4.69 11.62 -2.20
N LYS A 419 -5.03 11.98 -0.96
CA LYS A 419 -5.37 11.07 0.14
C LYS A 419 -6.51 11.68 0.94
N ALA A 420 -7.69 11.70 0.35
CA ALA A 420 -8.86 12.10 1.08
C ALA A 420 -9.08 11.14 2.25
N ALA A 421 -9.10 11.69 3.44
CA ALA A 421 -9.33 10.90 4.63
C ALA A 421 -10.81 10.50 4.69
N ARG A 422 -11.08 9.20 4.50
CA ARG A 422 -12.40 8.61 4.75
C ARG A 422 -12.78 8.68 6.23
N PHE A 423 -11.78 8.73 7.09
CA PHE A 423 -11.90 8.77 8.55
C PHE A 423 -11.26 10.05 9.08
N ILE A 424 -12.07 10.95 9.66
CA ILE A 424 -11.62 12.27 10.11
C ILE A 424 -11.91 12.44 11.60
N ASP A 425 -10.88 12.67 12.39
CA ASP A 425 -11.02 13.10 13.78
C ASP A 425 -11.00 14.63 13.85
N LYS A 426 -12.14 15.23 14.22
CA LYS A 426 -12.33 16.68 14.32
C LYS A 426 -12.24 17.20 15.75
N ARG A 427 -11.77 16.38 16.69
CA ARG A 427 -11.73 16.75 18.11
C ARG A 427 -10.52 17.60 18.50
N GLY A 428 -9.54 17.77 17.62
CA GLY A 428 -8.35 18.59 17.88
C GLY A 428 -7.20 18.28 17.00
#